data_0d3e430243854a4097a370ffffa6f99f
#
_entry.id   0d3e430243854a4097a370ffffa6f99f
#
_cell.length_a   1.000
_cell.length_b   1.000
_cell.length_c   1.000
_cell.angle_alpha   90.00
_cell.angle_beta   90.00
_cell.angle_gamma   90.00
#
_symmetry.space_group_name_H-M   'P 1'
#
loop_
_entity.id
_entity.type
_entity.pdbx_description
1 polymer ?
#
loop_
_entity_poly.entity_id
_entity_poly.type
_entity_poly.pdbx_seq_one_letter_code
_entity_poly.pdbx_strand_id
1 'polypeptide(L)'
;MTPLLLALVVAMALIVAYMNGFHDASNAISTTITTRALKVSSALWAAAILNTLGALLGMALLVMTVPWAVRLLGLGPIVEQLAARPDTLGAALLVLMLGTFLWDLLTWWMGLPASTWHAFFGTSFGVSLVIGTSAAWDRLGLMLAVSVVGPFISATVAYLLMQLILRLARSELLGPGHIRFAQTFSASTVAAGHGLNDARLPLAVVVIALGSAGADLSGTTTMVLMSTVAVAVGAGTLMGGHRIIRTLGRRLTDLTAAQGLAAESSAALTMSLGVFGLESPVSTSQALASSVVGAGVARGRRTVRWSVAREILMIWLVTPLACAVVGAALLGVVLELPGL
;
A
#
# COMPACT_ATOMS: atom_id res chain seq x y z
N MET A 1 7.43 -22.50 16.71
CA MET A 1 8.18 -21.91 15.54
C MET A 1 9.66 -21.96 15.84
N THR A 2 10.45 -22.55 14.96
CA THR A 2 11.91 -22.58 15.12
C THR A 2 12.50 -21.18 15.07
N PRO A 3 13.62 -20.89 15.79
CA PRO A 3 14.24 -19.56 15.77
C PRO A 3 14.65 -19.10 14.36
N LEU A 4 15.12 -20.02 13.52
CA LEU A 4 15.48 -19.72 12.13
C LEU A 4 14.26 -19.26 11.32
N LEU A 5 13.16 -19.98 11.42
CA LEU A 5 11.93 -19.65 10.68
C LEU A 5 11.35 -18.32 11.16
N LEU A 6 11.36 -18.07 12.47
CA LEU A 6 10.97 -16.78 13.02
C LEU A 6 11.81 -15.63 12.45
N ALA A 7 13.15 -15.81 12.44
CA ALA A 7 14.07 -14.82 11.88
C ALA A 7 13.81 -14.58 10.38
N LEU A 8 13.50 -15.61 9.59
CA LEU A 8 13.16 -15.50 8.18
C LEU A 8 11.84 -14.75 7.97
N VAL A 9 10.80 -15.02 8.77
CA VAL A 9 9.52 -14.31 8.71
C VAL A 9 9.72 -12.82 9.00
N VAL A 10 10.45 -12.49 10.08
CA VAL A 10 10.74 -11.09 10.45
C VAL A 10 11.56 -10.39 9.37
N ALA A 11 12.62 -11.04 8.87
CA ALA A 11 13.44 -10.49 7.80
C ALA A 11 12.61 -10.24 6.52
N MET A 12 11.77 -11.20 6.13
CA MET A 12 10.93 -11.05 4.94
C MET A 12 9.88 -9.95 5.12
N ALA A 13 9.30 -9.80 6.32
CA ALA A 13 8.38 -8.71 6.62
C ALA A 13 9.08 -7.33 6.52
N LEU A 14 10.33 -7.21 6.97
CA LEU A 14 11.12 -5.98 6.79
C LEU A 14 11.48 -5.72 5.32
N ILE A 15 11.77 -6.76 4.55
CA ILE A 15 11.98 -6.65 3.10
C ILE A 15 10.69 -6.18 2.41
N VAL A 16 9.52 -6.69 2.81
CA VAL A 16 8.21 -6.21 2.30
C VAL A 16 7.97 -4.77 2.71
N ALA A 17 8.28 -4.38 3.95
CA ALA A 17 8.18 -2.98 4.40
C ALA A 17 9.05 -2.04 3.54
N TYR A 18 10.30 -2.43 3.29
CA TYR A 18 11.21 -1.71 2.39
C TYR A 18 10.66 -1.67 0.95
N MET A 19 10.22 -2.83 0.42
CA MET A 19 9.69 -2.94 -0.94
C MET A 19 8.42 -2.12 -1.12
N ASN A 20 7.54 -2.07 -0.15
CA ASN A 20 6.34 -1.23 -0.16
C ASN A 20 6.73 0.26 -0.26
N GLY A 21 7.64 0.74 0.61
CA GLY A 21 8.16 2.10 0.49
C GLY A 21 8.82 2.36 -0.87
N PHE A 22 9.60 1.41 -1.38
CA PHE A 22 10.31 1.50 -2.67
C PHE A 22 9.35 1.50 -3.88
N HIS A 23 8.34 0.64 -3.86
CA HIS A 23 7.32 0.53 -4.91
C HIS A 23 6.40 1.76 -4.89
N ASP A 24 5.89 2.11 -3.73
CA ASP A 24 4.81 3.08 -3.56
C ASP A 24 5.28 4.51 -3.26
N ALA A 25 6.60 4.76 -3.13
CA ALA A 25 7.17 6.11 -3.10
C ALA A 25 6.63 6.98 -4.23
N SER A 26 6.42 6.36 -5.40
CA SER A 26 5.84 7.01 -6.57
C SER A 26 4.46 7.61 -6.32
N ASN A 27 3.65 7.00 -5.49
CA ASN A 27 2.29 7.45 -5.22
C ASN A 27 2.26 8.80 -4.50
N ALA A 28 3.26 9.07 -3.64
CA ALA A 28 3.34 10.33 -2.92
C ALA A 28 4.00 11.47 -3.71
N ILE A 29 4.89 11.16 -4.66
CA ILE A 29 5.76 12.19 -5.26
C ILE A 29 5.69 12.29 -6.79
N SER A 30 5.00 11.37 -7.49
CA SER A 30 4.95 11.36 -8.96
C SER A 30 4.39 12.65 -9.54
N THR A 31 3.38 13.20 -8.91
CA THR A 31 2.71 14.42 -9.32
C THR A 31 3.59 15.64 -9.06
N THR A 32 4.17 15.80 -7.86
CA THR A 32 5.05 16.93 -7.49
C THR A 32 6.34 16.98 -8.31
N ILE A 33 6.93 15.82 -8.63
CA ILE A 33 8.12 15.73 -9.51
C ILE A 33 7.74 16.11 -10.93
N THR A 34 6.63 15.54 -11.44
CA THR A 34 6.22 15.75 -12.83
C THR A 34 5.82 17.20 -13.10
N THR A 35 5.12 17.83 -12.15
CA THR A 35 4.70 19.25 -12.24
C THR A 35 5.82 20.22 -11.87
N ARG A 36 6.97 19.73 -11.45
CA ARG A 36 8.12 20.52 -10.94
C ARG A 36 7.74 21.40 -9.74
N ALA A 37 6.80 20.98 -8.93
CA ALA A 37 6.46 21.66 -7.66
C ALA A 37 7.62 21.52 -6.66
N LEU A 38 8.31 20.36 -6.66
CA LEU A 38 9.53 20.10 -5.89
C LEU A 38 10.65 19.55 -6.77
N LYS A 39 11.90 19.78 -6.35
CA LYS A 39 13.07 19.08 -6.92
C LYS A 39 12.98 17.59 -6.51
N VAL A 40 13.48 16.69 -7.37
CA VAL A 40 13.41 15.24 -7.14
C VAL A 40 13.98 14.84 -5.81
N SER A 41 15.17 15.32 -5.46
CA SER A 41 15.82 14.99 -4.18
C SER A 41 15.01 15.50 -2.98
N SER A 42 14.49 16.73 -3.04
CA SER A 42 13.67 17.30 -1.96
C SER A 42 12.35 16.53 -1.80
N ALA A 43 11.72 16.10 -2.90
CA ALA A 43 10.50 15.30 -2.87
C ALA A 43 10.75 13.92 -2.23
N LEU A 44 11.86 13.26 -2.61
CA LEU A 44 12.22 11.95 -2.06
C LEU A 44 12.52 12.03 -0.54
N TRP A 45 13.33 13.00 -0.10
CA TRP A 45 13.61 13.18 1.33
C TRP A 45 12.37 13.53 2.13
N ALA A 46 11.55 14.47 1.66
CA ALA A 46 10.30 14.84 2.31
C ALA A 46 9.36 13.62 2.42
N ALA A 47 9.18 12.89 1.34
CA ALA A 47 8.33 11.69 1.33
C ALA A 47 8.88 10.60 2.27
N ALA A 48 10.18 10.33 2.27
CA ALA A 48 10.80 9.34 3.15
C ALA A 48 10.59 9.68 4.63
N ILE A 49 10.83 10.94 5.01
CA ILE A 49 10.64 11.41 6.38
C ILE A 49 9.15 11.32 6.77
N LEU A 50 8.26 11.83 5.93
CA LEU A 50 6.81 11.84 6.20
C LEU A 50 6.22 10.42 6.21
N ASN A 51 6.72 9.54 5.36
CA ASN A 51 6.32 8.13 5.33
C ASN A 51 6.75 7.41 6.62
N THR A 52 7.99 7.65 7.07
CA THR A 52 8.48 7.13 8.37
C THR A 52 7.65 7.66 9.54
N LEU A 53 7.40 8.97 9.58
CA LEU A 53 6.58 9.58 10.65
C LEU A 53 5.13 9.09 10.60
N GLY A 54 4.54 8.97 9.41
CA GLY A 54 3.23 8.40 9.20
C GLY A 54 3.14 6.94 9.66
N ALA A 55 4.16 6.14 9.35
CA ALA A 55 4.26 4.76 9.83
C ALA A 55 4.30 4.68 11.36
N LEU A 56 5.16 5.48 12.01
CA LEU A 56 5.24 5.55 13.47
C LEU A 56 3.89 5.99 14.08
N LEU A 57 3.26 7.03 13.52
CA LEU A 57 1.97 7.51 13.99
C LEU A 57 0.87 6.45 13.81
N GLY A 58 0.79 5.80 12.65
CA GLY A 58 -0.20 4.76 12.37
C GLY A 58 -0.07 3.57 13.29
N MET A 59 1.16 3.21 13.64
CA MET A 59 1.46 2.13 14.57
C MET A 59 1.21 2.52 16.03
N ALA A 60 1.49 3.78 16.42
CA ALA A 60 1.25 4.28 17.78
C ALA A 60 -0.23 4.48 18.11
N LEU A 61 -1.06 4.80 17.11
CA LEU A 61 -2.52 4.96 17.28
C LEU A 61 -3.26 3.62 17.48
N LEU A 62 -2.59 2.49 17.27
CA LEU A 62 -3.19 1.18 17.31
C LEU A 62 -2.66 0.39 18.51
N VAL A 63 -3.58 -0.30 19.21
CA VAL A 63 -3.20 -1.26 20.25
C VAL A 63 -2.65 -2.49 19.57
N MET A 64 -1.33 -2.68 19.59
CA MET A 64 -0.63 -3.75 18.89
C MET A 64 -0.73 -5.05 19.67
N THR A 65 -1.80 -5.78 19.41
CA THR A 65 -2.02 -7.12 19.97
C THR A 65 -2.09 -8.15 18.84
N VAL A 66 -1.80 -9.41 19.16
CA VAL A 66 -2.00 -10.51 18.21
C VAL A 66 -3.43 -10.55 17.68
N PRO A 67 -4.50 -10.43 18.51
CA PRO A 67 -5.87 -10.38 17.99
C PRO A 67 -6.15 -9.23 17.04
N TRP A 68 -5.54 -8.06 17.28
CA TRP A 68 -5.65 -6.94 16.33
C TRP A 68 -4.98 -7.28 14.99
N ALA A 69 -3.74 -7.81 15.02
CA ALA A 69 -3.01 -8.16 13.81
C ALA A 69 -3.73 -9.23 12.98
N VAL A 70 -4.24 -10.27 13.65
CA VAL A 70 -5.02 -11.35 13.03
C VAL A 70 -6.29 -10.79 12.36
N ARG A 71 -7.03 -9.90 13.03
CA ARG A 71 -8.23 -9.26 12.45
C ARG A 71 -7.90 -8.36 11.28
N LEU A 72 -6.87 -7.52 11.40
CA LEU A 72 -6.45 -6.61 10.33
C LEU A 72 -6.13 -7.36 9.04
N LEU A 73 -5.37 -8.44 9.17
CA LEU A 73 -4.90 -9.25 8.04
C LEU A 73 -5.90 -10.31 7.57
N GLY A 74 -7.01 -10.52 8.30
CA GLY A 74 -7.97 -11.58 7.99
C GLY A 74 -7.36 -12.98 8.11
N LEU A 75 -6.42 -13.19 9.02
CA LEU A 75 -5.72 -14.47 9.17
C LEU A 75 -6.33 -15.37 10.25
N GLY A 76 -7.52 -15.04 10.80
CA GLY A 76 -8.19 -15.83 11.83
C GLY A 76 -8.25 -17.31 11.49
N PRO A 77 -8.85 -17.71 10.37
CA PRO A 77 -8.98 -19.13 10.02
C PRO A 77 -7.63 -19.85 9.86
N ILE A 78 -6.60 -19.18 9.32
CA ILE A 78 -5.25 -19.76 9.18
C ILE A 78 -4.60 -19.95 10.56
N VAL A 79 -4.67 -18.92 11.42
CA VAL A 79 -4.06 -18.96 12.76
C VAL A 79 -4.74 -19.98 13.63
N GLU A 80 -6.07 -20.09 13.60
CA GLU A 80 -6.84 -21.10 14.36
C GLU A 80 -6.50 -22.52 13.90
N GLN A 81 -6.50 -22.78 12.59
CA GLN A 81 -6.18 -24.07 12.01
C GLN A 81 -4.75 -24.53 12.34
N LEU A 82 -3.82 -23.59 12.40
CA LEU A 82 -2.40 -23.88 12.62
C LEU A 82 -1.92 -23.62 14.04
N ALA A 83 -2.82 -23.33 15.00
CA ALA A 83 -2.46 -23.00 16.38
C ALA A 83 -1.58 -24.07 17.04
N ALA A 84 -1.85 -25.36 16.76
CA ALA A 84 -1.06 -26.50 17.27
C ALA A 84 0.21 -26.79 16.44
N ARG A 85 0.46 -26.06 15.35
CA ARG A 85 1.56 -26.29 14.39
C ARG A 85 2.33 -24.98 14.12
N PRO A 86 3.09 -24.48 15.10
CA PRO A 86 3.73 -23.16 15.00
C PRO A 86 4.75 -23.04 13.87
N ASP A 87 5.40 -24.13 13.44
CA ASP A 87 6.31 -24.10 12.30
C ASP A 87 5.56 -24.01 10.98
N THR A 88 4.47 -24.72 10.82
CA THR A 88 3.59 -24.57 9.64
C THR A 88 2.96 -23.18 9.57
N LEU A 89 2.59 -22.59 10.72
CA LEU A 89 2.14 -21.20 10.76
C LEU A 89 3.24 -20.24 10.32
N GLY A 90 4.48 -20.44 10.80
CA GLY A 90 5.63 -19.64 10.37
C GLY A 90 5.90 -19.76 8.88
N ALA A 91 5.81 -20.97 8.33
CA ALA A 91 5.94 -21.22 6.89
C ALA A 91 4.84 -20.49 6.09
N ALA A 92 3.59 -20.54 6.55
CA ALA A 92 2.48 -19.80 5.94
C ALA A 92 2.74 -18.29 5.96
N LEU A 93 3.16 -17.72 7.11
CA LEU A 93 3.49 -16.29 7.23
C LEU A 93 4.65 -15.89 6.31
N LEU A 94 5.69 -16.73 6.20
CA LEU A 94 6.80 -16.51 5.27
C LEU A 94 6.33 -16.49 3.82
N VAL A 95 5.47 -17.43 3.42
CA VAL A 95 4.90 -17.50 2.07
C VAL A 95 4.03 -16.28 1.78
N LEU A 96 3.23 -15.81 2.74
CA LEU A 96 2.43 -14.59 2.61
C LEU A 96 3.31 -13.39 2.26
N MET A 97 4.41 -13.22 2.97
CA MET A 97 5.34 -12.10 2.72
C MET A 97 6.11 -12.30 1.42
N LEU A 98 6.58 -13.51 1.12
CA LEU A 98 7.32 -13.82 -0.10
C LEU A 98 6.45 -13.61 -1.35
N GLY A 99 5.22 -14.11 -1.37
CA GLY A 99 4.29 -13.94 -2.49
C GLY A 99 3.96 -12.46 -2.73
N THR A 100 3.73 -11.71 -1.65
CA THR A 100 3.53 -10.25 -1.72
C THR A 100 4.75 -9.54 -2.30
N PHE A 101 5.94 -9.85 -1.80
CA PHE A 101 7.20 -9.28 -2.30
C PHE A 101 7.45 -9.56 -3.79
N LEU A 102 7.26 -10.82 -4.20
CA LEU A 102 7.49 -11.22 -5.60
C LEU A 102 6.53 -10.46 -6.55
N TRP A 103 5.29 -10.24 -6.15
CA TRP A 103 4.33 -9.47 -6.93
C TRP A 103 4.68 -8.00 -7.01
N ASP A 104 5.02 -7.38 -5.88
CA ASP A 104 5.44 -5.98 -5.84
C ASP A 104 6.72 -5.75 -6.67
N LEU A 105 7.67 -6.68 -6.61
CA LEU A 105 8.89 -6.65 -7.41
C LEU A 105 8.59 -6.75 -8.92
N LEU A 106 7.70 -7.68 -9.30
CA LEU A 106 7.29 -7.87 -10.70
C LEU A 106 6.58 -6.62 -11.24
N THR A 107 5.61 -6.09 -10.52
CA THR A 107 4.84 -4.91 -10.95
C THR A 107 5.69 -3.64 -10.95
N TRP A 108 6.62 -3.49 -10.01
CA TRP A 108 7.64 -2.44 -10.07
C TRP A 108 8.53 -2.58 -11.32
N TRP A 109 8.98 -3.78 -11.65
CA TRP A 109 9.78 -4.02 -12.84
C TRP A 109 9.03 -3.66 -14.12
N MET A 110 7.73 -3.95 -14.19
CA MET A 110 6.84 -3.56 -15.28
C MET A 110 6.53 -2.05 -15.28
N GLY A 111 6.77 -1.36 -14.15
CA GLY A 111 6.43 0.06 -13.95
C GLY A 111 4.93 0.30 -13.83
N LEU A 112 4.19 -0.68 -13.32
CA LEU A 112 2.74 -0.62 -13.13
C LEU A 112 2.41 -0.45 -11.64
N PRO A 113 1.57 0.55 -11.28
CA PRO A 113 1.13 0.73 -9.90
C PRO A 113 0.15 -0.38 -9.51
N ALA A 114 0.59 -1.27 -8.63
CA ALA A 114 -0.19 -2.35 -8.05
C ALA A 114 -0.48 -2.08 -6.57
N SER A 115 -1.18 -2.97 -5.91
CA SER A 115 -1.52 -2.85 -4.50
C SER A 115 -0.90 -3.99 -3.71
N THR A 116 0.00 -3.66 -2.80
CA THR A 116 0.59 -4.60 -1.84
C THR A 116 -0.47 -5.32 -1.00
N TRP A 117 -1.54 -4.60 -0.59
CA TRP A 117 -2.66 -5.19 0.14
C TRP A 117 -3.41 -6.24 -0.68
N HIS A 118 -3.65 -5.99 -1.98
CA HIS A 118 -4.30 -6.99 -2.85
C HIS A 118 -3.41 -8.21 -3.09
N ALA A 119 -2.10 -8.00 -3.24
CA ALA A 119 -1.13 -9.08 -3.36
C ALA A 119 -1.12 -9.95 -2.10
N PHE A 120 -1.10 -9.33 -0.92
CA PHE A 120 -1.16 -10.04 0.35
C PHE A 120 -2.46 -10.85 0.52
N PHE A 121 -3.63 -10.22 0.31
CA PHE A 121 -4.91 -10.93 0.45
C PHE A 121 -5.09 -12.02 -0.60
N GLY A 122 -4.61 -11.81 -1.83
CA GLY A 122 -4.58 -12.86 -2.86
C GLY A 122 -3.73 -14.05 -2.41
N THR A 123 -2.49 -13.78 -1.96
CA THR A 123 -1.60 -14.81 -1.45
C THR A 123 -2.22 -15.55 -0.25
N SER A 124 -2.88 -14.82 0.67
CA SER A 124 -3.57 -15.39 1.83
C SER A 124 -4.71 -16.33 1.41
N PHE A 125 -5.47 -15.96 0.39
CA PHE A 125 -6.50 -16.84 -0.18
C PHE A 125 -5.90 -18.15 -0.72
N GLY A 126 -4.81 -18.06 -1.50
CA GLY A 126 -4.11 -19.25 -2.01
C GLY A 126 -3.57 -20.14 -0.89
N VAL A 127 -2.98 -19.55 0.13
CA VAL A 127 -2.51 -20.25 1.34
C VAL A 127 -3.67 -20.96 2.05
N SER A 128 -4.82 -20.30 2.22
CA SER A 128 -6.02 -20.89 2.83
C SER A 128 -6.50 -22.15 2.09
N LEU A 129 -6.47 -22.11 0.75
CA LEU A 129 -6.85 -23.27 -0.08
C LEU A 129 -5.94 -24.49 0.17
N VAL A 130 -4.63 -24.28 0.28
CA VAL A 130 -3.67 -25.39 0.51
C VAL A 130 -3.78 -25.94 1.93
N ILE A 131 -4.00 -25.09 2.93
CA ILE A 131 -4.20 -25.52 4.32
C ILE A 131 -5.56 -26.24 4.50
N GLY A 132 -6.51 -26.04 3.59
CA GLY A 132 -7.86 -26.57 3.68
C GLY A 132 -8.72 -25.82 4.71
N THR A 133 -8.44 -24.54 4.94
CA THR A 133 -9.25 -23.67 5.83
C THR A 133 -10.14 -22.74 5.01
N SER A 134 -11.19 -22.21 5.68
CA SER A 134 -12.01 -21.15 5.06
C SER A 134 -11.19 -19.87 4.90
N ALA A 135 -11.44 -19.13 3.83
CA ALA A 135 -10.94 -17.77 3.74
C ALA A 135 -11.72 -16.83 4.69
N ALA A 136 -11.11 -15.74 5.13
CA ALA A 136 -11.79 -14.68 5.87
C ALA A 136 -12.67 -13.85 4.91
N TRP A 137 -13.82 -14.40 4.53
CA TRP A 137 -14.71 -13.84 3.51
C TRP A 137 -15.22 -12.43 3.82
N ASP A 138 -15.37 -12.11 5.11
CA ASP A 138 -15.73 -10.77 5.60
C ASP A 138 -14.67 -9.73 5.22
N ARG A 139 -13.39 -10.06 5.45
CA ARG A 139 -12.26 -9.17 5.11
C ARG A 139 -11.99 -9.13 3.62
N LEU A 140 -11.99 -10.27 2.95
CA LEU A 140 -11.85 -10.35 1.49
C LEU A 140 -12.98 -9.62 0.78
N GLY A 141 -14.24 -9.79 1.22
CA GLY A 141 -15.40 -9.10 0.65
C GLY A 141 -15.31 -7.59 0.83
N LEU A 142 -14.92 -7.12 2.03
CA LEU A 142 -14.71 -5.70 2.29
C LEU A 142 -13.58 -5.14 1.42
N MET A 143 -12.44 -5.83 1.33
CA MET A 143 -11.33 -5.42 0.49
C MET A 143 -11.75 -5.32 -0.99
N LEU A 144 -12.46 -6.31 -1.52
CA LEU A 144 -12.96 -6.29 -2.90
C LEU A 144 -13.95 -5.15 -3.12
N ALA A 145 -14.87 -4.90 -2.19
CA ALA A 145 -15.81 -3.79 -2.26
C ALA A 145 -15.07 -2.43 -2.28
N VAL A 146 -14.11 -2.24 -1.37
CA VAL A 146 -13.27 -1.02 -1.31
C VAL A 146 -12.43 -0.88 -2.57
N SER A 147 -11.93 -1.98 -3.14
CA SER A 147 -11.12 -1.98 -4.38
C SER A 147 -11.91 -1.60 -5.63
N VAL A 148 -13.20 -1.87 -5.64
CA VAL A 148 -14.10 -1.46 -6.74
C VAL A 148 -14.60 -0.04 -6.51
N VAL A 149 -15.14 0.25 -5.33
CA VAL A 149 -15.81 1.53 -5.03
C VAL A 149 -14.79 2.66 -4.83
N GLY A 150 -13.67 2.39 -4.16
CA GLY A 150 -12.64 3.38 -3.84
C GLY A 150 -12.11 4.15 -5.05
N PRO A 151 -11.70 3.49 -6.15
CA PRO A 151 -11.29 4.16 -7.38
C PRO A 151 -12.33 5.11 -7.98
N PHE A 152 -13.61 4.74 -7.95
CA PHE A 152 -14.69 5.61 -8.44
C PHE A 152 -14.89 6.83 -7.55
N ILE A 153 -14.85 6.65 -6.23
CA ILE A 153 -14.90 7.76 -5.27
C ILE A 153 -13.72 8.69 -5.50
N SER A 154 -12.50 8.15 -5.55
CA SER A 154 -11.27 8.93 -5.77
C SER A 154 -11.31 9.71 -7.08
N ALA A 155 -11.72 9.08 -8.18
CA ALA A 155 -11.82 9.75 -9.48
C ALA A 155 -12.88 10.86 -9.46
N THR A 156 -14.03 10.61 -8.83
CA THR A 156 -15.12 11.59 -8.74
C THR A 156 -14.73 12.79 -7.89
N VAL A 157 -14.15 12.56 -6.72
CA VAL A 157 -13.68 13.63 -5.82
C VAL A 157 -12.59 14.46 -6.52
N ALA A 158 -11.63 13.82 -7.19
CA ALA A 158 -10.58 14.52 -7.93
C ALA A 158 -11.15 15.34 -9.10
N TYR A 159 -12.16 14.82 -9.80
CA TYR A 159 -12.87 15.55 -10.83
C TYR A 159 -13.53 16.83 -10.28
N LEU A 160 -14.27 16.71 -9.17
CA LEU A 160 -14.95 17.84 -8.54
C LEU A 160 -13.98 18.87 -7.98
N LEU A 161 -12.90 18.42 -7.33
CA LEU A 161 -11.84 19.31 -6.83
C LEU A 161 -11.15 20.04 -7.97
N MET A 162 -10.87 19.37 -9.09
CA MET A 162 -10.28 20.01 -10.26
C MET A 162 -11.20 21.09 -10.84
N GLN A 163 -12.51 20.83 -10.93
CA GLN A 163 -13.48 21.85 -11.37
C GLN A 163 -13.51 23.05 -10.43
N LEU A 164 -13.44 22.81 -9.11
CA LEU A 164 -13.37 23.89 -8.12
C LEU A 164 -12.09 24.72 -8.28
N ILE A 165 -10.92 24.06 -8.39
CA ILE A 165 -9.63 24.73 -8.59
C ILE A 165 -9.65 25.58 -9.86
N LEU A 166 -10.22 25.07 -10.97
CA LEU A 166 -10.34 25.82 -12.21
C LEU A 166 -11.24 27.07 -12.07
N ARG A 167 -12.33 26.97 -11.29
CA ARG A 167 -13.21 28.12 -11.02
C ARG A 167 -12.48 29.19 -10.20
N LEU A 168 -11.82 28.76 -9.11
CA LEU A 168 -11.06 29.66 -8.23
C LEU A 168 -9.86 30.32 -8.94
N ALA A 169 -9.21 29.59 -9.86
CA ALA A 169 -8.13 30.15 -10.67
C ALA A 169 -8.64 31.19 -11.69
N ARG A 170 -9.85 30.99 -12.26
CA ARG A 170 -10.47 31.98 -13.17
C ARG A 170 -10.92 33.25 -12.45
N SER A 171 -11.29 33.17 -11.19
CA SER A 171 -11.67 34.32 -10.36
C SER A 171 -10.46 35.03 -9.72
N GLU A 172 -9.22 34.64 -10.11
CA GLU A 172 -7.96 35.18 -9.59
C GLU A 172 -7.72 34.94 -8.08
N LEU A 173 -8.59 34.16 -7.40
CA LEU A 173 -8.43 33.81 -6.00
C LEU A 173 -7.26 32.83 -5.77
N LEU A 174 -6.88 32.03 -6.79
CA LEU A 174 -5.77 31.09 -6.74
C LEU A 174 -4.75 31.38 -7.83
N GLY A 175 -3.61 31.96 -7.45
CA GLY A 175 -2.47 32.11 -8.34
C GLY A 175 -1.63 30.84 -8.44
N PRO A 176 -0.72 30.74 -9.46
CA PRO A 176 0.15 29.58 -9.67
C PRO A 176 1.01 29.20 -8.45
N GLY A 177 1.43 30.19 -7.66
CA GLY A 177 2.20 29.97 -6.43
C GLY A 177 1.38 29.27 -5.35
N HIS A 178 0.13 29.71 -5.14
CA HIS A 178 -0.78 29.07 -4.18
C HIS A 178 -1.07 27.62 -4.56
N ILE A 179 -1.29 27.33 -5.85
CA ILE A 179 -1.55 25.97 -6.34
C ILE A 179 -0.34 25.07 -6.08
N ARG A 180 0.88 25.51 -6.37
CA ARG A 180 2.11 24.73 -6.12
C ARG A 180 2.35 24.48 -4.65
N PHE A 181 2.13 25.49 -3.79
CA PHE A 181 2.25 25.34 -2.35
C PHE A 181 1.23 24.33 -1.81
N ALA A 182 -0.05 24.47 -2.19
CA ALA A 182 -1.11 23.56 -1.80
C ALA A 182 -0.85 22.14 -2.31
N GLN A 183 -0.30 21.98 -3.53
CA GLN A 183 0.11 20.68 -4.06
C GLN A 183 1.22 20.04 -3.22
N THR A 184 2.23 20.82 -2.81
CA THR A 184 3.30 20.29 -1.95
C THR A 184 2.73 19.81 -0.61
N PHE A 185 1.78 20.53 -0.05
CA PHE A 185 1.11 20.16 1.19
C PHE A 185 0.27 18.87 1.02
N SER A 186 -0.52 18.77 -0.06
CA SER A 186 -1.34 17.57 -0.32
C SER A 186 -0.47 16.33 -0.57
N ALA A 187 0.64 16.47 -1.30
CA ALA A 187 1.62 15.39 -1.48
C ALA A 187 2.22 14.93 -0.15
N SER A 188 2.53 15.87 0.74
CA SER A 188 3.02 15.58 2.08
C SER A 188 2.00 14.77 2.89
N THR A 189 0.72 15.12 2.78
CA THR A 189 -0.38 14.39 3.42
C THR A 189 -0.51 12.96 2.85
N VAL A 190 -0.39 12.79 1.53
CA VAL A 190 -0.39 11.46 0.90
C VAL A 190 0.80 10.63 1.39
N ALA A 191 2.01 11.22 1.48
CA ALA A 191 3.18 10.50 1.96
C ALA A 191 3.01 10.03 3.42
N ALA A 192 2.56 10.89 4.31
CA ALA A 192 2.28 10.53 5.70
C ALA A 192 1.15 9.49 5.81
N GLY A 193 0.06 9.68 5.04
CA GLY A 193 -1.06 8.75 4.96
C GLY A 193 -0.67 7.37 4.44
N HIS A 194 0.26 7.30 3.47
CA HIS A 194 0.80 6.04 2.97
C HIS A 194 1.53 5.27 4.08
N GLY A 195 2.48 5.91 4.77
CA GLY A 195 3.19 5.27 5.89
C GLY A 195 2.23 4.79 6.98
N LEU A 196 1.25 5.63 7.35
CA LEU A 196 0.21 5.29 8.32
C LEU A 196 -0.62 4.07 7.90
N ASN A 197 -0.93 3.94 6.61
CA ASN A 197 -1.75 2.84 6.08
C ASN A 197 -0.94 1.55 5.91
N ASP A 198 0.24 1.63 5.30
CA ASP A 198 0.88 0.46 4.70
C ASP A 198 1.93 -0.20 5.59
N ALA A 199 2.54 0.53 6.54
CA ALA A 199 3.44 -0.06 7.53
C ALA A 199 2.75 -1.07 8.48
N ARG A 200 1.42 -1.02 8.58
CA ARG A 200 0.62 -1.91 9.43
C ARG A 200 0.67 -3.37 8.96
N LEU A 201 0.77 -3.61 7.64
CA LEU A 201 0.80 -4.96 7.09
C LEU A 201 2.04 -5.76 7.54
N PRO A 202 3.28 -5.34 7.25
CA PRO A 202 4.45 -6.09 7.70
C PRO A 202 4.56 -6.17 9.21
N LEU A 203 4.17 -5.10 9.93
CA LEU A 203 4.18 -5.13 11.39
C LEU A 203 3.19 -6.15 11.96
N ALA A 204 1.99 -6.24 11.43
CA ALA A 204 0.99 -7.21 11.90
C ALA A 204 1.48 -8.65 11.71
N VAL A 205 2.17 -8.96 10.61
CA VAL A 205 2.79 -10.28 10.41
C VAL A 205 3.87 -10.55 11.45
N VAL A 206 4.74 -9.57 11.75
CA VAL A 206 5.76 -9.70 12.80
C VAL A 206 5.11 -9.92 14.18
N VAL A 207 4.05 -9.19 14.50
CA VAL A 207 3.32 -9.34 15.77
C VAL A 207 2.72 -10.75 15.91
N ILE A 208 2.13 -11.30 14.84
CA ILE A 208 1.59 -12.67 14.85
C ILE A 208 2.73 -13.69 15.02
N ALA A 209 3.82 -13.53 14.29
CA ALA A 209 4.95 -14.45 14.34
C ALA A 209 5.61 -14.49 15.73
N LEU A 210 5.89 -13.32 16.30
CA LEU A 210 6.48 -13.20 17.65
C LEU A 210 5.52 -13.68 18.74
N GLY A 211 4.24 -13.32 18.63
CA GLY A 211 3.21 -13.77 19.58
C GLY A 211 3.04 -15.28 19.56
N SER A 212 3.06 -15.93 18.37
CA SER A 212 3.03 -17.39 18.27
C SER A 212 4.30 -18.09 18.75
N ALA A 213 5.41 -17.37 18.84
CA ALA A 213 6.66 -17.83 19.45
C ALA A 213 6.74 -17.57 20.96
N GLY A 214 5.69 -16.96 21.56
CA GLY A 214 5.64 -16.65 22.99
C GLY A 214 6.46 -15.43 23.41
N ALA A 215 6.83 -14.56 22.48
CA ALA A 215 7.59 -13.36 22.78
C ALA A 215 6.75 -12.30 23.52
N ASP A 216 7.38 -11.57 24.44
CA ASP A 216 6.77 -10.40 25.06
C ASP A 216 6.70 -9.25 24.05
N LEU A 217 5.47 -8.82 23.77
CA LEU A 217 5.15 -7.73 22.82
C LEU A 217 4.91 -6.40 23.54
N SER A 218 5.32 -6.27 24.80
CA SER A 218 5.17 -5.04 25.59
C SER A 218 6.38 -4.10 25.48
N GLY A 219 6.16 -2.82 25.77
CA GLY A 219 7.20 -1.84 26.03
C GLY A 219 8.26 -1.70 24.93
N THR A 220 9.53 -1.94 25.28
CA THR A 220 10.69 -1.69 24.41
C THR A 220 10.67 -2.55 23.14
N THR A 221 10.26 -3.81 23.23
CA THR A 221 10.17 -4.71 22.05
C THR A 221 9.28 -4.14 20.98
N THR A 222 8.08 -3.70 21.35
CA THR A 222 7.13 -3.08 20.41
C THR A 222 7.69 -1.79 19.81
N MET A 223 8.32 -0.94 20.62
CA MET A 223 8.92 0.31 20.10
C MET A 223 10.04 0.05 19.08
N VAL A 224 10.91 -0.94 19.35
CA VAL A 224 11.97 -1.34 18.42
C VAL A 224 11.39 -1.85 17.10
N LEU A 225 10.39 -2.74 17.17
CA LEU A 225 9.72 -3.27 15.97
C LEU A 225 9.08 -2.17 15.13
N MET A 226 8.30 -1.27 15.77
CA MET A 226 7.68 -0.13 15.13
C MET A 226 8.72 0.74 14.41
N SER A 227 9.79 1.10 15.12
CA SER A 227 10.85 1.94 14.57
C SER A 227 11.56 1.26 13.41
N THR A 228 11.84 -0.05 13.51
CA THR A 228 12.53 -0.80 12.46
C THR A 228 11.67 -0.89 11.19
N VAL A 229 10.38 -1.20 11.31
CA VAL A 229 9.44 -1.24 10.18
C VAL A 229 9.30 0.16 9.55
N ALA A 230 9.14 1.20 10.36
CA ALA A 230 9.01 2.58 9.87
C ALA A 230 10.25 3.05 9.10
N VAL A 231 11.44 2.74 9.63
CA VAL A 231 12.72 3.05 8.97
C VAL A 231 12.86 2.25 7.66
N ALA A 232 12.46 0.98 7.63
CA ALA A 232 12.48 0.17 6.42
C ALA A 232 11.60 0.77 5.31
N VAL A 233 10.36 1.19 5.63
CA VAL A 233 9.46 1.89 4.70
C VAL A 233 10.08 3.19 4.21
N GLY A 234 10.62 4.02 5.11
CA GLY A 234 11.26 5.29 4.75
C GLY A 234 12.50 5.11 3.87
N ALA A 235 13.35 4.13 4.18
CA ALA A 235 14.53 3.80 3.38
C ALA A 235 14.13 3.34 1.96
N GLY A 236 13.10 2.49 1.86
CA GLY A 236 12.53 2.09 0.57
C GLY A 236 12.03 3.30 -0.22
N THR A 237 11.27 4.20 0.42
CA THR A 237 10.77 5.43 -0.19
C THR A 237 11.89 6.31 -0.75
N LEU A 238 12.99 6.44 -0.02
CA LEU A 238 14.14 7.26 -0.46
C LEU A 238 14.81 6.73 -1.73
N MET A 239 14.82 5.41 -1.90
CA MET A 239 15.55 4.74 -3.00
C MET A 239 14.66 4.35 -4.19
N GLY A 240 13.33 4.43 -4.06
CA GLY A 240 12.41 3.80 -4.98
C GLY A 240 11.66 4.70 -5.95
N GLY A 241 10.70 4.11 -6.63
CA GLY A 241 9.60 4.79 -7.32
C GLY A 241 9.84 5.18 -8.78
N HIS A 242 11.05 5.28 -9.28
CA HIS A 242 11.35 5.90 -10.59
C HIS A 242 10.54 5.36 -11.78
N ARG A 243 10.28 4.05 -11.85
CA ARG A 243 9.53 3.43 -12.95
C ARG A 243 8.05 3.79 -12.90
N ILE A 244 7.45 3.70 -11.71
CA ILE A 244 6.03 3.99 -11.50
C ILE A 244 5.76 5.51 -11.53
N ILE A 245 6.69 6.35 -11.03
CA ILE A 245 6.65 7.82 -11.18
C ILE A 245 6.49 8.20 -12.68
N ARG A 246 7.21 7.53 -13.57
CA ARG A 246 7.08 7.77 -15.00
C ARG A 246 5.69 7.40 -15.54
N THR A 247 5.11 6.29 -15.04
CA THR A 247 3.78 5.84 -15.48
C THR A 247 2.69 6.79 -15.01
N LEU A 248 2.63 7.09 -13.72
CA LEU A 248 1.61 7.97 -13.15
C LEU A 248 1.76 9.43 -13.59
N GLY A 249 3.01 9.92 -13.62
CA GLY A 249 3.27 11.32 -13.89
C GLY A 249 3.29 11.70 -15.36
N ARG A 250 3.63 10.76 -16.27
CA ARG A 250 3.82 11.08 -17.69
C ARG A 250 3.09 10.18 -18.67
N ARG A 251 2.92 8.87 -18.35
CA ARG A 251 2.26 7.95 -19.28
C ARG A 251 0.74 8.01 -19.16
N LEU A 252 0.18 8.26 -17.98
CA LEU A 252 -1.27 8.27 -17.75
C LEU A 252 -1.93 9.57 -18.23
N THR A 253 -1.33 10.72 -17.89
CA THR A 253 -1.78 12.06 -18.36
C THR A 253 -0.62 13.04 -18.30
N ASP A 254 -0.72 14.15 -19.02
CA ASP A 254 0.22 15.27 -18.91
C ASP A 254 -0.21 16.17 -17.75
N LEU A 255 0.35 15.90 -16.56
CA LEU A 255 -0.04 16.53 -15.29
C LEU A 255 0.37 18.01 -15.23
N THR A 256 -0.58 18.83 -14.79
CA THR A 256 -0.35 20.20 -14.32
C THR A 256 -0.39 20.26 -12.79
N ALA A 257 0.13 21.33 -12.19
CA ALA A 257 0.10 21.51 -10.72
C ALA A 257 -1.33 21.47 -10.16
N ALA A 258 -2.30 22.04 -10.88
CA ALA A 258 -3.72 21.98 -10.48
C ALA A 258 -4.29 20.56 -10.48
N GLN A 259 -3.92 19.75 -11.49
CA GLN A 259 -4.31 18.33 -11.52
C GLN A 259 -3.61 17.53 -10.42
N GLY A 260 -2.33 17.81 -10.15
CA GLY A 260 -1.60 17.21 -9.04
C GLY A 260 -2.27 17.50 -7.70
N LEU A 261 -2.57 18.77 -7.43
CA LEU A 261 -3.29 19.18 -6.21
C LEU A 261 -4.63 18.46 -6.07
N ALA A 262 -5.46 18.43 -7.13
CA ALA A 262 -6.75 17.75 -7.10
C ALA A 262 -6.61 16.24 -6.85
N ALA A 263 -5.65 15.60 -7.53
CA ALA A 263 -5.42 14.15 -7.41
C ALA A 263 -4.92 13.75 -6.03
N GLU A 264 -3.91 14.44 -5.50
CA GLU A 264 -3.34 14.17 -4.18
C GLU A 264 -4.33 14.45 -3.05
N SER A 265 -5.06 15.57 -3.11
CA SER A 265 -6.09 15.89 -2.12
C SER A 265 -7.20 14.85 -2.10
N SER A 266 -7.63 14.37 -3.28
CA SER A 266 -8.63 13.30 -3.38
C SER A 266 -8.10 11.98 -2.84
N ALA A 267 -6.87 11.60 -3.19
CA ALA A 267 -6.25 10.37 -2.70
C ALA A 267 -6.11 10.40 -1.17
N ALA A 268 -5.64 11.52 -0.59
CA ALA A 268 -5.54 11.70 0.85
C ALA A 268 -6.88 11.55 1.57
N LEU A 269 -7.95 12.16 1.02
CA LEU A 269 -9.31 12.02 1.55
C LEU A 269 -9.81 10.57 1.50
N THR A 270 -9.64 9.89 0.36
CA THR A 270 -10.09 8.50 0.20
C THR A 270 -9.35 7.56 1.14
N MET A 271 -8.03 7.74 1.28
CA MET A 271 -7.22 6.96 2.23
C MET A 271 -7.66 7.20 3.68
N SER A 272 -7.91 8.45 4.05
CA SER A 272 -8.39 8.80 5.40
C SER A 272 -9.74 8.17 5.71
N LEU A 273 -10.68 8.19 4.76
CA LEU A 273 -11.99 7.54 4.89
C LEU A 273 -11.84 6.01 5.07
N GLY A 274 -10.93 5.38 4.36
CA GLY A 274 -10.65 3.95 4.52
C GLY A 274 -10.10 3.61 5.90
N VAL A 275 -9.07 4.33 6.33
CA VAL A 275 -8.38 4.04 7.59
C VAL A 275 -9.24 4.38 8.81
N PHE A 276 -9.85 5.56 8.85
CA PHE A 276 -10.58 6.06 10.01
C PHE A 276 -12.09 5.78 9.96
N GLY A 277 -12.66 5.60 8.75
CA GLY A 277 -14.10 5.35 8.59
C GLY A 277 -14.47 3.89 8.45
N LEU A 278 -13.70 3.11 7.69
CA LEU A 278 -14.01 1.71 7.39
C LEU A 278 -13.10 0.71 8.12
N GLU A 279 -12.10 1.18 8.86
CA GLU A 279 -11.05 0.34 9.47
C GLU A 279 -10.44 -0.67 8.48
N SER A 280 -10.43 -0.29 7.20
CA SER A 280 -9.96 -1.11 6.09
C SER A 280 -8.81 -0.43 5.38
N PRO A 281 -7.76 -1.17 5.02
CA PRO A 281 -6.71 -0.61 4.20
C PRO A 281 -7.24 -0.22 2.82
N VAL A 282 -6.91 0.99 2.39
CA VAL A 282 -7.19 1.46 1.02
C VAL A 282 -5.89 1.44 0.24
N SER A 283 -5.95 0.93 -0.98
CA SER A 283 -4.79 0.95 -1.87
C SER A 283 -4.43 2.38 -2.27
N THR A 284 -3.26 2.84 -1.83
CA THR A 284 -2.71 4.15 -2.18
C THR A 284 -2.53 4.29 -3.70
N SER A 285 -2.05 3.23 -4.35
CA SER A 285 -1.88 3.19 -5.81
C SER A 285 -3.21 3.34 -6.55
N GLN A 286 -4.27 2.67 -6.08
CA GLN A 286 -5.61 2.81 -6.67
C GLN A 286 -6.18 4.21 -6.44
N ALA A 287 -6.10 4.71 -5.21
CA ALA A 287 -6.62 6.03 -4.87
C ALA A 287 -5.96 7.12 -5.73
N LEU A 288 -4.62 7.12 -5.83
CA LEU A 288 -3.92 8.17 -6.58
C LEU A 288 -4.11 8.01 -8.09
N ALA A 289 -3.93 6.82 -8.67
CA ALA A 289 -4.07 6.63 -10.11
C ALA A 289 -5.47 7.00 -10.61
N SER A 290 -6.52 6.61 -9.86
CA SER A 290 -7.90 6.98 -10.17
C SER A 290 -8.15 8.48 -10.04
N SER A 291 -7.56 9.11 -9.00
CA SER A 291 -7.63 10.57 -8.81
C SER A 291 -6.95 11.31 -9.97
N VAL A 292 -5.81 10.83 -10.46
CA VAL A 292 -5.12 11.39 -11.64
C VAL A 292 -6.02 11.29 -12.88
N VAL A 293 -6.71 10.17 -13.08
CA VAL A 293 -7.69 10.01 -14.16
C VAL A 293 -8.84 11.00 -13.99
N GLY A 294 -9.43 11.11 -12.80
CA GLY A 294 -10.54 12.03 -12.51
C GLY A 294 -10.19 13.49 -12.76
N ALA A 295 -9.03 13.95 -12.26
CA ALA A 295 -8.51 15.28 -12.51
C ALA A 295 -8.20 15.52 -13.99
N GLY A 296 -7.72 14.49 -14.70
CA GLY A 296 -7.50 14.53 -16.16
C GLY A 296 -8.82 14.72 -16.93
N VAL A 297 -9.82 13.90 -16.63
CA VAL A 297 -11.16 13.97 -17.28
C VAL A 297 -11.82 15.33 -17.08
N ALA A 298 -11.61 15.99 -15.93
CA ALA A 298 -12.13 17.33 -15.67
C ALA A 298 -11.59 18.41 -16.62
N ARG A 299 -10.41 18.20 -17.21
CA ARG A 299 -9.86 19.06 -18.28
C ARG A 299 -10.31 18.64 -19.67
N GLY A 300 -10.72 17.39 -19.82
CA GLY A 300 -11.18 16.82 -21.08
C GLY A 300 -10.81 15.34 -21.20
N ARG A 301 -11.73 14.52 -21.67
CA ARG A 301 -11.50 13.07 -21.80
C ARG A 301 -10.26 12.68 -22.64
N ARG A 302 -9.84 13.54 -23.57
CA ARG A 302 -8.67 13.32 -24.43
C ARG A 302 -7.33 13.53 -23.72
N THR A 303 -7.31 14.15 -22.53
CA THR A 303 -6.08 14.35 -21.77
C THR A 303 -5.62 13.07 -21.07
N VAL A 304 -6.51 12.08 -20.91
CA VAL A 304 -6.20 10.78 -20.32
C VAL A 304 -5.86 9.77 -21.40
N ARG A 305 -4.74 9.09 -21.24
CA ARG A 305 -4.32 7.98 -22.11
C ARG A 305 -4.99 6.69 -21.65
N TRP A 306 -6.18 6.42 -22.19
CA TRP A 306 -7.05 5.31 -21.78
C TRP A 306 -6.42 3.93 -21.96
N SER A 307 -5.45 3.76 -22.86
CA SER A 307 -4.68 2.51 -22.97
C SER A 307 -3.91 2.21 -21.70
N VAL A 308 -3.23 3.22 -21.14
CA VAL A 308 -2.49 3.09 -19.87
C VAL A 308 -3.44 2.91 -18.68
N ALA A 309 -4.54 3.65 -18.63
CA ALA A 309 -5.55 3.47 -17.59
C ALA A 309 -6.11 2.03 -17.59
N ARG A 310 -6.32 1.43 -18.77
CA ARG A 310 -6.76 0.04 -18.90
C ARG A 310 -5.67 -0.95 -18.46
N GLU A 311 -4.40 -0.72 -18.80
CA GLU A 311 -3.28 -1.54 -18.30
C GLU A 311 -3.25 -1.57 -16.77
N ILE A 312 -3.39 -0.39 -16.13
CA ILE A 312 -3.44 -0.25 -14.68
C ILE A 312 -4.66 -0.99 -14.09
N LEU A 313 -5.84 -0.83 -14.69
CA LEU A 313 -7.05 -1.52 -14.25
C LEU A 313 -6.89 -3.03 -14.34
N MET A 314 -6.31 -3.53 -15.45
CA MET A 314 -6.09 -4.96 -15.64
C MET A 314 -5.15 -5.54 -14.58
N ILE A 315 -4.06 -4.84 -14.23
CA ILE A 315 -3.16 -5.33 -13.18
C ILE A 315 -3.88 -5.40 -11.82
N TRP A 316 -4.77 -4.43 -11.49
CA TRP A 316 -5.54 -4.48 -10.26
C TRP A 316 -6.49 -5.67 -10.20
N LEU A 317 -7.13 -6.04 -11.32
CA LEU A 317 -8.02 -7.20 -11.41
C LEU A 317 -7.26 -8.53 -11.35
N VAL A 318 -6.08 -8.58 -11.97
CA VAL A 318 -5.26 -9.80 -12.03
C VAL A 318 -4.51 -10.04 -10.72
N THR A 319 -4.13 -8.99 -10.00
CA THR A 319 -3.31 -9.08 -8.77
C THR A 319 -3.82 -10.14 -7.77
N PRO A 320 -5.07 -10.09 -7.27
CA PRO A 320 -5.50 -11.05 -6.25
C PRO A 320 -5.53 -12.49 -6.78
N LEU A 321 -5.89 -12.70 -8.04
CA LEU A 321 -5.95 -14.03 -8.65
C LEU A 321 -4.56 -14.63 -8.87
N ALA A 322 -3.65 -13.84 -9.44
CA ALA A 322 -2.28 -14.27 -9.67
C ALA A 322 -1.55 -14.56 -8.34
N CYS A 323 -1.74 -13.71 -7.34
CA CYS A 323 -1.15 -13.91 -6.02
C CYS A 323 -1.74 -15.12 -5.30
N ALA A 324 -3.02 -15.46 -5.52
CA ALA A 324 -3.60 -16.67 -4.99
C ALA A 324 -2.91 -17.93 -5.55
N VAL A 325 -2.67 -17.95 -6.86
CA VAL A 325 -1.92 -19.06 -7.50
C VAL A 325 -0.49 -19.13 -6.97
N VAL A 326 0.20 -17.96 -6.85
CA VAL A 326 1.57 -17.91 -6.32
C VAL A 326 1.61 -18.39 -4.87
N GLY A 327 0.69 -17.93 -4.01
CA GLY A 327 0.61 -18.35 -2.61
C GLY A 327 0.36 -19.85 -2.44
N ALA A 328 -0.57 -20.41 -3.22
CA ALA A 328 -0.84 -21.85 -3.21
C ALA A 328 0.37 -22.66 -3.67
N ALA A 329 1.01 -22.27 -4.77
CA ALA A 329 2.19 -22.95 -5.29
C ALA A 329 3.37 -22.89 -4.31
N LEU A 330 3.67 -21.70 -3.76
CA LEU A 330 4.76 -21.53 -2.80
C LEU A 330 4.55 -22.36 -1.54
N LEU A 331 3.33 -22.33 -0.95
CA LEU A 331 3.08 -23.10 0.27
C LEU A 331 3.13 -24.62 -0.01
N GLY A 332 2.59 -25.06 -1.16
CA GLY A 332 2.69 -26.47 -1.57
C GLY A 332 4.14 -26.94 -1.62
N VAL A 333 5.04 -26.16 -2.23
CA VAL A 333 6.48 -26.47 -2.27
C VAL A 333 7.12 -26.46 -0.89
N VAL A 334 6.78 -25.45 -0.07
CA VAL A 334 7.39 -25.30 1.27
C VAL A 334 7.01 -26.45 2.20
N LEU A 335 5.78 -26.95 2.11
CA LEU A 335 5.33 -28.08 2.95
C LEU A 335 5.96 -29.43 2.56
N GLU A 336 6.53 -29.56 1.35
CA GLU A 336 7.29 -30.73 0.92
C GLU A 336 8.76 -30.72 1.40
N LEU A 337 9.23 -29.60 1.96
CA LEU A 337 10.62 -29.49 2.44
C LEU A 337 10.79 -30.28 3.75
N PRO A 338 11.83 -31.14 3.86
CA PRO A 338 12.08 -31.91 5.07
C PRO A 338 12.47 -30.97 6.24
N GLY A 339 11.74 -31.10 7.35
CA GLY A 339 12.01 -30.36 8.58
C GLY A 339 11.11 -29.17 8.88
N LEU A 340 10.03 -29.00 8.11
CA LEU A 340 8.95 -28.05 8.38
C LEU A 340 7.69 -28.73 8.86
#